data_78b7175fe641684ffb8f33b9773d0e6d
#
_entry.id   78b7175fe641684ffb8f33b9773d0e6d
#
_cell.length_a   1.000
_cell.length_b   1.000
_cell.length_c   1.000
_cell.angle_alpha   90.00
_cell.angle_beta   90.00
_cell.angle_gamma   90.00
#
_symmetry.space_group_name_H-M   'P 1'
#
loop_
_entity.id
_entity.type
_entity.pdbx_description
1 polymer ?
#
loop_
_entity_poly.entity_id
_entity_poly.type
_entity_poly.pdbx_seq_one_letter_code
_entity_poly.pdbx_strand_id
1 'polypeptide(L)'
;MIQTVNFIFVILLSLSFTKEFPLSYKYELSFGYDDNFMRFSDNELNTDHNSNGNVNDYLGDSNTYDSGILGTSLQVKYSPKIINKYKSNIISKIKYSYYSSSNQKSYASFLFRGEIKLASYRWLKFSYSLLPDYYLRTYIDRDLTPYKRFPCTFSNETIYFSYSHKFLFDKTWIDYRLVLNNQFYNKNFTEFDSKISGIEITLKSKKIKNYYSSLALMYYLSENNTYDPQKMLESSRMDRSYIRNGVKFYIKKTLKKSFVNSLGFKFYFNQRFYDLNSWFYNQDNWKTYSDYDLRFEASKKISKSINLEFSVRHFTRNVNSSDTGEIDWVEDYKNHNRNEMWLKFIYVF
;
A
#
# COMPACT_ATOMS: atom_id res chain seq x y z
N MET A 1 6.32 23.41 -11.24
CA MET A 1 6.52 21.98 -10.88
C MET A 1 7.28 21.19 -11.95
N ILE A 2 6.90 21.20 -13.22
CA ILE A 2 7.61 20.48 -14.32
C ILE A 2 9.08 20.96 -14.48
N GLN A 3 9.33 22.27 -14.40
CA GLN A 3 10.69 22.84 -14.49
C GLN A 3 11.59 22.40 -13.33
N THR A 4 11.05 22.28 -12.11
CA THR A 4 11.80 21.82 -10.93
C THR A 4 12.19 20.34 -11.04
N VAL A 5 11.30 19.51 -11.59
CA VAL A 5 11.56 18.09 -11.85
C VAL A 5 12.65 17.91 -12.90
N ASN A 6 12.62 18.70 -13.98
CA ASN A 6 13.65 18.69 -15.03
C ASN A 6 15.02 19.17 -14.50
N PHE A 7 15.05 20.17 -13.63
CA PHE A 7 16.29 20.67 -13.02
C PHE A 7 16.93 19.62 -12.09
N ILE A 8 16.11 18.94 -11.26
CA ILE A 8 16.57 17.83 -10.42
C ILE A 8 17.10 16.67 -11.28
N PHE A 9 16.44 16.37 -12.39
CA PHE A 9 16.86 15.33 -13.32
C PHE A 9 18.19 15.63 -13.98
N VAL A 10 18.43 16.88 -14.38
CA VAL A 10 19.73 17.34 -14.96
C VAL A 10 20.85 17.29 -13.93
N ILE A 11 20.61 17.72 -12.69
CA ILE A 11 21.60 17.62 -11.60
C ILE A 11 21.95 16.15 -11.31
N LEU A 12 20.97 15.28 -11.25
CA LEU A 12 21.20 13.86 -10.99
C LEU A 12 21.91 13.16 -12.16
N LEU A 13 21.67 13.55 -13.39
CA LEU A 13 22.43 13.10 -14.56
C LEU A 13 23.90 13.57 -14.48
N SER A 14 24.15 14.81 -14.08
CA SER A 14 25.52 15.34 -13.97
C SER A 14 26.35 14.63 -12.86
N LEU A 15 25.70 14.19 -11.77
CA LEU A 15 26.35 13.45 -10.70
C LEU A 15 26.67 11.98 -11.09
N SER A 16 26.04 11.43 -12.12
CA SER A 16 26.29 10.05 -12.58
C SER A 16 27.61 9.89 -13.35
N PHE A 17 28.25 10.96 -13.77
CA PHE A 17 29.52 10.91 -14.51
C PHE A 17 30.77 10.85 -13.64
N THR A 18 30.65 10.95 -12.30
CA THR A 18 31.81 10.79 -11.41
C THR A 18 32.05 9.31 -11.10
N LYS A 19 33.10 8.77 -11.65
CA LYS A 19 33.52 7.35 -11.63
C LYS A 19 33.76 6.72 -10.24
N GLU A 20 33.69 7.51 -9.15
CA GLU A 20 34.15 7.10 -7.82
C GLU A 20 33.02 6.83 -6.80
N PHE A 21 31.78 7.19 -7.10
CA PHE A 21 30.68 6.97 -6.16
C PHE A 21 29.88 5.70 -6.50
N PRO A 22 29.69 4.76 -5.53
CA PRO A 22 28.90 3.55 -5.74
C PRO A 22 27.39 3.85 -5.74
N LEU A 23 26.97 4.76 -6.62
CA LEU A 23 25.58 5.17 -6.84
C LEU A 23 24.99 4.39 -8.00
N SER A 24 23.73 4.06 -7.89
CA SER A 24 22.90 3.58 -8.99
C SER A 24 21.52 4.23 -8.94
N TYR A 25 20.98 4.54 -10.09
CA TYR A 25 19.69 5.17 -10.22
C TYR A 25 18.71 4.24 -10.90
N LYS A 26 17.47 4.29 -10.48
CA LYS A 26 16.37 3.59 -11.12
C LYS A 26 15.23 4.58 -11.33
N TYR A 27 14.89 4.82 -12.59
CA TYR A 27 13.71 5.58 -12.98
C TYR A 27 12.60 4.61 -13.39
N GLU A 28 11.36 4.93 -13.02
CA GLU A 28 10.19 4.15 -13.37
C GLU A 28 9.10 5.09 -13.85
N LEU A 29 8.61 4.84 -15.05
CA LEU A 29 7.41 5.45 -15.62
C LEU A 29 6.34 4.37 -15.71
N SER A 30 5.14 4.64 -15.23
CA SER A 30 4.05 3.67 -15.20
C SER A 30 2.75 4.29 -15.69
N PHE A 31 2.03 3.52 -16.49
CA PHE A 31 0.68 3.81 -16.95
C PHE A 31 -0.24 2.76 -16.35
N GLY A 32 -1.29 3.20 -15.70
CA GLY A 32 -2.26 2.33 -15.05
C GLY A 32 -3.68 2.73 -15.38
N TYR A 33 -4.57 1.79 -15.11
CA TYR A 33 -6.01 1.99 -15.10
C TYR A 33 -6.56 1.31 -13.86
N ASP A 34 -7.49 1.97 -13.19
CA ASP A 34 -8.16 1.54 -11.97
C ASP A 34 -9.66 1.77 -12.15
N ASP A 35 -10.43 0.70 -12.15
CA ASP A 35 -11.87 0.74 -12.42
C ASP A 35 -12.74 1.21 -11.24
N ASN A 36 -12.14 1.30 -10.04
CA ASN A 36 -12.83 1.73 -8.83
C ASN A 36 -11.86 2.38 -7.83
N PHE A 37 -11.21 3.50 -8.26
CA PHE A 37 -10.19 4.16 -7.44
C PHE A 37 -10.74 4.82 -6.16
N MET A 38 -12.05 5.07 -6.10
CA MET A 38 -12.74 5.60 -4.92
C MET A 38 -13.22 4.49 -3.97
N ARG A 39 -13.17 3.21 -4.38
CA ARG A 39 -13.59 2.04 -3.59
C ARG A 39 -15.07 2.08 -3.23
N PHE A 40 -15.90 2.40 -4.19
CA PHE A 40 -17.34 2.28 -4.04
C PHE A 40 -17.76 0.82 -4.01
N SER A 41 -18.78 0.53 -3.21
CA SER A 41 -19.45 -0.78 -3.25
C SER A 41 -20.30 -0.91 -4.51
N ASP A 42 -20.68 -2.15 -4.85
CA ASP A 42 -21.58 -2.40 -5.95
C ASP A 42 -22.95 -1.73 -5.71
N ASN A 43 -23.36 -1.62 -4.45
CA ASN A 43 -24.57 -0.94 -4.05
C ASN A 43 -24.47 0.58 -4.25
N GLU A 44 -23.36 1.19 -3.84
CA GLU A 44 -23.10 2.62 -4.11
C GLU A 44 -23.09 2.91 -5.62
N LEU A 45 -22.50 2.04 -6.42
CA LEU A 45 -22.44 2.19 -7.88
C LEU A 45 -23.80 2.01 -8.55
N ASN A 46 -24.65 1.09 -8.04
CA ASN A 46 -25.98 0.81 -8.59
C ASN A 46 -27.04 1.82 -8.14
N THR A 47 -26.93 2.37 -6.93
CA THR A 47 -27.92 3.32 -6.37
C THR A 47 -27.87 4.66 -7.13
N ASP A 48 -26.79 4.94 -7.81
CA ASP A 48 -26.58 6.20 -8.54
C ASP A 48 -27.45 6.34 -9.80
N HIS A 49 -27.90 5.25 -10.35
CA HIS A 49 -28.76 5.29 -11.54
C HIS A 49 -30.22 5.61 -11.26
N ASN A 50 -30.68 5.52 -9.99
CA ASN A 50 -32.12 5.55 -9.68
C ASN A 50 -32.56 6.45 -8.51
N SER A 51 -31.68 7.14 -7.80
CA SER A 51 -32.07 7.94 -6.64
C SER A 51 -31.41 9.32 -6.58
N ASN A 52 -32.12 10.28 -6.00
CA ASN A 52 -31.71 11.68 -5.78
C ASN A 52 -30.50 11.89 -4.83
N GLY A 53 -29.80 10.84 -4.44
CA GLY A 53 -28.56 10.90 -3.68
C GLY A 53 -27.38 10.67 -4.61
N ASN A 54 -26.81 11.73 -5.13
CA ASN A 54 -25.76 11.68 -6.13
C ASN A 54 -24.47 11.02 -5.59
N VAL A 55 -23.98 9.95 -6.24
CA VAL A 55 -22.57 9.49 -6.15
C VAL A 55 -21.61 10.67 -6.35
N ASN A 56 -21.96 11.64 -7.17
CA ASN A 56 -21.26 12.91 -7.36
C ASN A 56 -20.85 13.57 -6.02
N ASP A 57 -21.64 13.41 -4.95
CA ASP A 57 -21.34 13.97 -3.63
C ASP A 57 -20.12 13.30 -2.95
N TYR A 58 -19.75 12.09 -3.35
CA TYR A 58 -18.63 11.32 -2.80
C TYR A 58 -17.39 11.32 -3.69
N LEU A 59 -17.54 11.72 -4.96
CA LEU A 59 -16.47 11.75 -5.96
C LEU A 59 -15.47 12.90 -5.76
N GLY A 60 -15.84 13.92 -4.98
CA GLY A 60 -15.00 15.11 -4.78
C GLY A 60 -14.86 15.90 -6.06
N ASP A 61 -13.65 15.99 -6.63
CA ASP A 61 -13.35 16.70 -7.88
C ASP A 61 -13.45 15.81 -9.13
N SER A 62 -13.87 14.54 -8.97
CA SER A 62 -14.03 13.61 -10.08
C SER A 62 -15.45 13.56 -10.60
N ASN A 63 -15.60 13.23 -11.88
CA ASN A 63 -16.90 12.96 -12.52
C ASN A 63 -17.14 11.45 -12.75
N THR A 64 -16.21 10.59 -12.32
CA THR A 64 -16.26 9.15 -12.51
C THR A 64 -15.54 8.42 -11.38
N TYR A 65 -15.83 7.15 -11.20
CA TYR A 65 -15.19 6.28 -10.19
C TYR A 65 -13.99 5.49 -10.72
N ASP A 66 -13.72 5.54 -12.03
CA ASP A 66 -12.56 4.95 -12.68
C ASP A 66 -11.52 6.02 -13.06
N SER A 67 -10.28 5.63 -13.23
CA SER A 67 -9.22 6.57 -13.60
C SER A 67 -8.06 5.92 -14.35
N GLY A 68 -7.57 6.63 -15.34
CA GLY A 68 -6.21 6.47 -15.83
C GLY A 68 -5.21 7.00 -14.82
N ILE A 69 -4.07 6.32 -14.64
CA ILE A 69 -3.05 6.71 -13.67
C ILE A 69 -1.70 6.82 -14.36
N LEU A 70 -1.05 7.99 -14.22
CA LEU A 70 0.33 8.18 -14.62
C LEU A 70 1.21 8.20 -13.37
N GLY A 71 2.12 7.22 -13.26
CA GLY A 71 3.06 7.15 -12.16
C GLY A 71 4.49 7.40 -12.59
N THR A 72 5.24 8.14 -11.80
CA THR A 72 6.69 8.30 -11.97
C THR A 72 7.40 8.04 -10.66
N SER A 73 8.58 7.45 -10.70
CA SER A 73 9.42 7.34 -9.51
C SER A 73 10.89 7.37 -9.83
N LEU A 74 11.65 7.98 -8.94
CA LEU A 74 13.10 7.98 -8.94
C LEU A 74 13.60 7.30 -7.67
N GLN A 75 14.46 6.31 -7.83
CA GLN A 75 15.16 5.66 -6.75
C GLN A 75 16.66 5.88 -6.91
N VAL A 76 17.29 6.35 -5.84
CA VAL A 76 18.74 6.46 -5.70
C VAL A 76 19.20 5.40 -4.72
N LYS A 77 20.20 4.64 -5.11
CA LYS A 77 20.83 3.65 -4.25
C LYS A 77 22.31 3.98 -4.13
N TYR A 78 22.76 4.19 -2.90
CA TYR A 78 24.14 4.34 -2.52
C TYR A 78 24.61 3.06 -1.82
N SER A 79 25.74 2.49 -2.26
CA SER A 79 26.25 1.21 -1.74
C SER A 79 27.65 1.40 -1.12
N PRO A 80 27.76 2.12 0.03
CA PRO A 80 29.03 2.36 0.67
C PRO A 80 29.59 1.11 1.33
N LYS A 81 30.89 1.08 1.53
CA LYS A 81 31.55 0.15 2.44
C LYS A 81 31.65 0.83 3.82
N ILE A 82 30.56 0.80 4.60
CA ILE A 82 30.50 1.50 5.90
C ILE A 82 31.46 0.87 6.91
N ILE A 83 31.64 -0.45 6.87
CA ILE A 83 32.60 -1.19 7.66
C ILE A 83 33.32 -2.08 6.65
N ASN A 84 34.61 -2.08 6.59
CA ASN A 84 35.45 -2.75 5.56
C ASN A 84 35.04 -4.20 5.23
N LYS A 85 34.23 -4.82 6.07
CA LYS A 85 33.78 -6.21 5.98
C LYS A 85 32.32 -6.38 5.47
N TYR A 86 31.45 -5.38 5.57
CA TYR A 86 30.02 -5.53 5.32
C TYR A 86 29.52 -4.69 4.14
N LYS A 87 28.79 -5.33 3.23
CA LYS A 87 28.07 -4.63 2.16
C LYS A 87 26.86 -3.93 2.74
N SER A 88 26.75 -2.64 2.49
CA SER A 88 25.60 -1.83 2.90
C SER A 88 24.95 -1.18 1.70
N ASN A 89 23.67 -0.84 1.83
CA ASN A 89 22.93 -0.06 0.86
C ASN A 89 22.11 0.98 1.60
N ILE A 90 22.10 2.19 1.07
CA ILE A 90 21.17 3.25 1.42
C ILE A 90 20.31 3.51 0.18
N ILE A 91 19.01 3.44 0.32
CA ILE A 91 18.07 3.56 -0.78
C ILE A 91 17.07 4.64 -0.42
N SER A 92 16.93 5.63 -1.31
CA SER A 92 15.89 6.64 -1.23
C SER A 92 15.04 6.56 -2.50
N LYS A 93 13.71 6.60 -2.35
CA LYS A 93 12.77 6.58 -3.46
C LYS A 93 11.70 7.62 -3.25
N ILE A 94 11.45 8.40 -4.30
CA ILE A 94 10.30 9.31 -4.41
C ILE A 94 9.41 8.75 -5.51
N LYS A 95 8.10 8.72 -5.26
CA LYS A 95 7.10 8.34 -6.24
C LYS A 95 6.02 9.41 -6.27
N TYR A 96 5.53 9.72 -7.47
CA TYR A 96 4.34 10.53 -7.69
C TYR A 96 3.35 9.73 -8.54
N SER A 97 2.06 9.80 -8.21
CA SER A 97 0.96 9.18 -8.96
C SER A 97 -0.07 10.26 -9.27
N TYR A 98 -0.32 10.48 -10.53
CA TYR A 98 -1.33 11.41 -11.04
C TYR A 98 -2.54 10.60 -11.51
N TYR A 99 -3.73 10.98 -11.05
CA TYR A 99 -5.00 10.41 -11.48
C TYR A 99 -5.67 11.35 -12.46
N SER A 100 -6.01 10.85 -13.66
CA SER A 100 -6.59 11.67 -14.72
C SER A 100 -7.98 12.18 -14.39
N SER A 101 -8.75 11.43 -13.61
CA SER A 101 -10.13 11.74 -13.24
C SER A 101 -10.25 12.55 -11.95
N SER A 102 -9.17 12.65 -11.13
CA SER A 102 -9.20 13.38 -9.85
C SER A 102 -7.84 13.90 -9.46
N ASN A 103 -7.67 15.22 -9.43
CA ASN A 103 -6.45 15.83 -8.93
C ASN A 103 -6.25 15.61 -7.43
N GLN A 104 -7.33 15.62 -6.65
CA GLN A 104 -7.30 15.36 -5.22
C GLN A 104 -6.73 13.97 -4.89
N LYS A 105 -6.95 12.98 -5.78
CA LYS A 105 -6.43 11.62 -5.63
C LYS A 105 -4.95 11.49 -5.93
N SER A 106 -4.36 12.48 -6.61
CA SER A 106 -2.94 12.48 -6.95
C SER A 106 -2.09 12.67 -5.70
N TYR A 107 -1.02 11.86 -5.55
CA TYR A 107 -0.21 11.86 -4.34
C TYR A 107 1.27 11.62 -4.61
N ALA A 108 2.11 12.10 -3.68
CA ALA A 108 3.52 11.76 -3.59
C ALA A 108 3.76 10.78 -2.44
N SER A 109 4.80 9.97 -2.53
CA SER A 109 5.27 9.14 -1.44
C SER A 109 6.78 9.02 -1.41
N PHE A 110 7.33 8.82 -0.22
CA PHE A 110 8.76 8.72 0.05
C PHE A 110 9.09 7.39 0.68
N LEU A 111 10.24 6.85 0.35
CA LEU A 111 10.83 5.68 1.01
C LEU A 111 12.31 5.94 1.25
N PHE A 112 12.74 5.71 2.47
CA PHE A 112 14.14 5.60 2.85
C PHE A 112 14.40 4.21 3.40
N ARG A 113 15.52 3.58 3.01
CA ARG A 113 15.89 2.25 3.49
C ARG A 113 17.40 2.12 3.66
N GLY A 114 17.81 1.67 4.83
CA GLY A 114 19.17 1.21 5.13
C GLY A 114 19.22 -0.31 5.19
N GLU A 115 20.23 -0.92 4.59
CA GLU A 115 20.44 -2.37 4.59
C GLU A 115 21.92 -2.68 4.86
N ILE A 116 22.19 -3.66 5.73
CA ILE A 116 23.53 -4.17 6.01
C ILE A 116 23.51 -5.69 5.83
N LYS A 117 24.41 -6.18 4.97
CA LYS A 117 24.60 -7.61 4.76
C LYS A 117 25.65 -8.15 5.71
N LEU A 118 25.22 -8.92 6.70
CA LEU A 118 26.13 -9.54 7.69
C LEU A 118 26.77 -10.82 7.16
N ALA A 119 26.03 -11.63 6.39
CA ALA A 119 26.51 -12.86 5.78
C ALA A 119 25.60 -13.27 4.61
N SER A 120 25.83 -14.45 4.01
CA SER A 120 24.92 -15.03 3.03
C SER A 120 23.54 -15.23 3.69
N TYR A 121 22.47 -14.67 3.10
CA TYR A 121 21.09 -14.66 3.60
C TYR A 121 20.89 -13.97 4.96
N ARG A 122 21.90 -13.29 5.53
CA ARG A 122 21.79 -12.54 6.77
C ARG A 122 21.84 -11.05 6.49
N TRP A 123 20.71 -10.36 6.71
CA TRP A 123 20.56 -8.93 6.51
C TRP A 123 19.87 -8.29 7.68
N LEU A 124 20.38 -7.13 8.07
CA LEU A 124 19.65 -6.16 8.88
C LEU A 124 19.11 -5.06 7.96
N LYS A 125 17.86 -4.66 8.16
CA LYS A 125 17.24 -3.60 7.37
C LYS A 125 16.42 -2.71 8.28
N PHE A 126 16.51 -1.43 7.99
CA PHE A 126 15.65 -0.39 8.50
C PHE A 126 14.93 0.26 7.33
N SER A 127 13.67 0.62 7.47
CA SER A 127 12.98 1.38 6.45
C SER A 127 11.98 2.34 7.07
N TYR A 128 11.93 3.53 6.49
CA TYR A 128 10.93 4.56 6.76
C TYR A 128 10.20 4.87 5.46
N SER A 129 8.88 4.91 5.49
CA SER A 129 8.05 5.34 4.37
C SER A 129 7.02 6.36 4.83
N LEU A 130 6.79 7.36 4.00
CA LEU A 130 5.87 8.46 4.24
C LEU A 130 4.95 8.63 3.03
N LEU A 131 3.66 8.64 3.29
CA LEU A 131 2.59 9.09 2.41
C LEU A 131 1.97 10.32 3.07
N PRO A 132 2.36 11.56 2.68
CA PRO A 132 2.08 12.75 3.47
C PRO A 132 0.62 13.21 3.40
N ASP A 133 -0.04 12.97 2.29
CA ASP A 133 -1.43 13.37 2.09
C ASP A 133 -2.04 12.49 1.01
N TYR A 134 -3.05 11.73 1.40
CA TYR A 134 -3.74 10.82 0.50
C TYR A 134 -5.24 10.97 0.65
N TYR A 135 -5.88 11.46 -0.40
CA TYR A 135 -7.33 11.58 -0.45
C TYR A 135 -7.99 10.20 -0.57
N LEU A 136 -8.89 9.90 0.34
CA LEU A 136 -9.70 8.68 0.28
C LEU A 136 -10.92 8.89 -0.63
N ARG A 137 -11.85 9.67 -0.15
CA ARG A 137 -13.05 10.17 -0.81
C ARG A 137 -13.72 11.21 0.11
N THR A 138 -14.79 11.80 -0.32
CA THR A 138 -15.60 12.68 0.53
C THR A 138 -16.46 11.84 1.48
N TYR A 139 -16.51 12.23 2.76
CA TYR A 139 -17.34 11.62 3.80
C TYR A 139 -18.19 12.66 4.51
N ILE A 140 -19.24 12.19 5.18
CA ILE A 140 -20.07 13.01 6.05
C ILE A 140 -19.35 13.13 7.40
N ASP A 141 -19.12 14.38 7.84
CA ASP A 141 -18.71 14.68 9.20
C ASP A 141 -19.96 14.64 10.09
N ARG A 142 -20.03 13.65 10.98
CA ARG A 142 -21.18 13.41 11.86
C ARG A 142 -21.14 14.22 13.14
N ASP A 143 -20.04 14.89 13.44
CA ASP A 143 -19.88 15.74 14.61
C ASP A 143 -20.45 17.14 14.39
N LEU A 144 -20.83 17.47 13.16
CA LEU A 144 -21.43 18.75 12.79
C LEU A 144 -22.96 18.66 12.67
N THR A 145 -23.63 19.72 13.14
CA THR A 145 -25.09 19.89 12.96
C THR A 145 -25.35 21.22 12.23
N PRO A 146 -25.95 21.22 11.02
CA PRO A 146 -26.35 20.06 10.21
C PRO A 146 -25.13 19.30 9.65
N TYR A 147 -25.30 18.04 9.32
CA TYR A 147 -24.24 17.21 8.73
C TYR A 147 -23.69 17.84 7.46
N LYS A 148 -22.36 17.86 7.34
CA LYS A 148 -21.66 18.37 6.17
C LYS A 148 -20.68 17.34 5.63
N ARG A 149 -20.43 17.42 4.33
CA ARG A 149 -19.47 16.56 3.63
C ARG A 149 -18.12 17.25 3.48
N PHE A 150 -17.06 16.54 3.76
CA PHE A 150 -15.68 17.02 3.63
C PHE A 150 -14.79 15.98 2.94
N PRO A 151 -13.77 16.43 2.19
CA PRO A 151 -12.71 15.55 1.71
C PRO A 151 -12.01 14.88 2.89
N CYS A 152 -11.95 13.54 2.86
CA CYS A 152 -11.19 12.77 3.86
C CYS A 152 -9.80 12.47 3.32
N THR A 153 -8.79 13.02 3.96
CA THR A 153 -7.38 12.78 3.64
C THR A 153 -6.65 12.23 4.86
N PHE A 154 -5.58 11.48 4.64
CA PHE A 154 -4.72 11.00 5.70
C PHE A 154 -3.26 10.96 5.30
N SER A 155 -2.37 11.13 6.27
CA SER A 155 -0.96 10.80 6.17
C SER A 155 -0.70 9.43 6.77
N ASN A 156 0.30 8.75 6.23
CA ASN A 156 0.69 7.42 6.69
C ASN A 156 2.20 7.33 6.81
N GLU A 157 2.67 7.09 8.03
CA GLU A 157 4.08 6.89 8.34
C GLU A 157 4.32 5.45 8.73
N THR A 158 5.29 4.80 8.11
CA THR A 158 5.63 3.41 8.45
C THR A 158 7.12 3.27 8.69
N ILE A 159 7.47 2.72 9.83
CA ILE A 159 8.82 2.30 10.19
C ILE A 159 8.82 0.78 10.28
N TYR A 160 9.85 0.14 9.74
CA TYR A 160 10.09 -1.26 10.03
C TYR A 160 11.57 -1.59 10.16
N PHE A 161 11.80 -2.54 11.05
CA PHE A 161 13.08 -3.21 11.22
C PHE A 161 12.93 -4.64 10.76
N SER A 162 13.91 -5.16 10.05
CA SER A 162 13.90 -6.58 9.71
C SER A 162 15.27 -7.21 9.83
N TYR A 163 15.25 -8.48 10.22
CA TYR A 163 16.39 -9.34 10.26
C TYR A 163 16.10 -10.61 9.47
N SER A 164 17.02 -11.01 8.60
CA SER A 164 16.92 -12.27 7.89
C SER A 164 18.09 -13.18 8.18
N HIS A 165 17.83 -14.47 8.21
CA HIS A 165 18.86 -15.50 8.34
C HIS A 165 18.56 -16.74 7.50
N LYS A 166 19.62 -17.52 7.21
CA LYS A 166 19.49 -18.80 6.51
C LYS A 166 18.57 -19.73 7.31
N PHE A 167 17.65 -20.40 6.64
CA PHE A 167 16.80 -21.43 7.23
C PHE A 167 17.39 -22.83 7.00
N LEU A 168 16.72 -23.88 7.46
CA LEU A 168 17.20 -25.27 7.49
C LEU A 168 17.70 -25.79 6.13
N PHE A 169 17.09 -25.35 5.03
CA PHE A 169 17.42 -25.85 3.69
C PHE A 169 18.28 -24.86 2.92
N ASP A 170 19.10 -25.36 2.00
CA ASP A 170 19.87 -24.50 1.10
C ASP A 170 18.97 -23.61 0.25
N LYS A 171 19.45 -22.36 0.04
CA LYS A 171 18.73 -21.31 -0.72
C LYS A 171 17.34 -20.97 -0.13
N THR A 172 17.15 -21.25 1.15
CA THR A 172 15.98 -20.82 1.93
C THR A 172 16.40 -19.93 3.08
N TRP A 173 15.57 -18.94 3.41
CA TRP A 173 15.81 -18.02 4.53
C TRP A 173 14.50 -17.49 5.09
N ILE A 174 14.54 -17.09 6.35
CA ILE A 174 13.45 -16.43 7.05
C ILE A 174 13.80 -14.95 7.20
N ASP A 175 12.80 -14.10 7.06
CA ASP A 175 12.87 -12.65 7.29
C ASP A 175 11.84 -12.32 8.37
N TYR A 176 12.27 -11.83 9.52
CA TYR A 176 11.44 -11.32 10.61
C TYR A 176 11.35 -9.82 10.46
N ARG A 177 10.17 -9.26 10.60
CA ARG A 177 9.94 -7.83 10.48
C ARG A 177 9.04 -7.33 11.60
N LEU A 178 9.50 -6.30 12.30
CA LEU A 178 8.69 -5.48 13.19
C LEU A 178 8.20 -4.27 12.40
N VAL A 179 6.95 -3.93 12.54
CA VAL A 179 6.30 -2.83 11.84
C VAL A 179 5.65 -1.90 12.85
N LEU A 180 5.93 -0.61 12.72
CA LEU A 180 5.27 0.49 13.42
C LEU A 180 4.69 1.42 12.37
N ASN A 181 3.43 1.72 12.47
CA ASN A 181 2.73 2.57 11.50
C ASN A 181 1.81 3.54 12.23
N ASN A 182 1.84 4.81 11.84
CA ASN A 182 0.92 5.83 12.30
C ASN A 182 0.09 6.32 11.13
N GLN A 183 -1.20 6.49 11.36
CA GLN A 183 -2.14 7.09 10.42
C GLN A 183 -2.78 8.31 11.08
N PHE A 184 -2.66 9.46 10.40
CA PHE A 184 -3.21 10.72 10.87
C PHE A 184 -4.16 11.25 9.80
N TYR A 185 -5.41 11.40 10.17
CA TYR A 185 -6.44 11.94 9.30
C TYR A 185 -6.55 13.46 9.42
N ASN A 186 -7.17 14.11 8.46
CA ASN A 186 -7.43 15.53 8.55
C ASN A 186 -8.41 15.85 9.67
N LYS A 187 -8.46 17.13 10.07
CA LYS A 187 -9.17 17.63 11.27
C LYS A 187 -10.64 17.22 11.39
N ASN A 188 -11.31 16.93 10.28
CA ASN A 188 -12.71 16.52 10.26
C ASN A 188 -12.91 15.00 10.50
N PHE A 189 -11.83 14.23 10.56
CA PHE A 189 -11.87 12.76 10.60
C PHE A 189 -10.81 12.18 11.53
N THR A 190 -10.41 12.92 12.56
CA THR A 190 -9.38 12.50 13.54
C THR A 190 -9.80 11.25 14.32
N GLU A 191 -11.08 10.92 14.35
CA GLU A 191 -11.58 9.68 14.93
C GLU A 191 -11.04 8.41 14.27
N PHE A 192 -10.41 8.50 13.09
CA PHE A 192 -9.73 7.40 12.43
C PHE A 192 -8.22 7.34 12.70
N ASP A 193 -7.67 8.30 13.47
CA ASP A 193 -6.26 8.29 13.81
C ASP A 193 -5.89 7.01 14.55
N SER A 194 -4.80 6.38 14.11
CA SER A 194 -4.43 5.08 14.65
C SER A 194 -2.92 4.84 14.68
N LYS A 195 -2.50 4.09 15.70
CA LYS A 195 -1.17 3.48 15.79
C LYS A 195 -1.28 1.99 15.53
N ILE A 196 -0.46 1.50 14.62
CA ILE A 196 -0.46 0.09 14.25
C ILE A 196 0.92 -0.47 14.54
N SER A 197 0.98 -1.52 15.34
CA SER A 197 2.20 -2.27 15.61
C SER A 197 2.02 -3.72 15.17
N GLY A 198 3.09 -4.36 14.70
CA GLY A 198 2.92 -5.74 14.25
C GLY A 198 4.20 -6.45 13.87
N ILE A 199 4.03 -7.73 13.58
CA ILE A 199 5.10 -8.66 13.22
C ILE A 199 4.74 -9.32 11.88
N GLU A 200 5.74 -9.42 11.01
CA GLU A 200 5.68 -10.24 9.80
C GLU A 200 6.81 -11.27 9.83
N ILE A 201 6.49 -12.52 9.55
CA ILE A 201 7.47 -13.60 9.38
C ILE A 201 7.36 -14.12 7.95
N THR A 202 8.43 -14.03 7.18
CA THR A 202 8.44 -14.42 5.77
C THR A 202 9.46 -15.53 5.51
N LEU A 203 8.99 -16.68 5.10
CA LEU A 203 9.83 -17.75 4.55
C LEU A 203 10.03 -17.49 3.06
N LYS A 204 11.28 -17.52 2.61
CA LYS A 204 11.69 -17.28 1.22
C LYS A 204 12.51 -18.42 0.69
N SER A 205 12.30 -18.80 -0.56
CA SER A 205 13.01 -19.92 -1.19
C SER A 205 13.41 -19.63 -2.65
N LYS A 206 14.62 -20.10 -2.99
CA LYS A 206 15.14 -20.24 -4.36
C LYS A 206 15.63 -21.67 -4.62
N LYS A 207 15.13 -22.64 -3.85
CA LYS A 207 15.58 -24.04 -3.92
C LYS A 207 15.28 -24.64 -5.29
N ILE A 208 14.10 -24.38 -5.85
CA ILE A 208 13.72 -24.84 -7.17
C ILE A 208 14.34 -23.92 -8.22
N LYS A 209 15.06 -24.52 -9.19
CA LYS A 209 15.71 -23.79 -10.28
C LYS A 209 14.71 -22.94 -11.06
N ASN A 210 15.07 -21.68 -11.29
CA ASN A 210 14.25 -20.67 -11.98
C ASN A 210 12.97 -20.22 -11.23
N TYR A 211 12.72 -20.71 -10.01
CA TYR A 211 11.62 -20.25 -9.18
C TYR A 211 12.12 -19.48 -7.97
N TYR A 212 11.39 -18.43 -7.64
CA TYR A 212 11.44 -17.77 -6.36
C TYR A 212 10.06 -17.85 -5.73
N SER A 213 9.99 -18.22 -4.45
CA SER A 213 8.75 -18.24 -3.70
C SER A 213 8.92 -17.57 -2.35
N SER A 214 7.86 -16.99 -1.84
CA SER A 214 7.80 -16.51 -0.45
C SER A 214 6.39 -16.68 0.12
N LEU A 215 6.34 -17.01 1.41
CA LEU A 215 5.13 -17.08 2.22
C LEU A 215 5.36 -16.23 3.45
N ALA A 216 4.49 -15.26 3.69
CA ALA A 216 4.53 -14.41 4.88
C ALA A 216 3.25 -14.57 5.70
N LEU A 217 3.43 -14.65 7.01
CA LEU A 217 2.38 -14.55 8.02
C LEU A 217 2.51 -13.20 8.71
N MET A 218 1.39 -12.57 9.00
CA MET A 218 1.34 -11.23 9.56
C MET A 218 0.33 -11.15 10.68
N TYR A 219 0.72 -10.44 11.73
CA TYR A 219 -0.13 -10.12 12.86
C TYR A 219 0.08 -8.65 13.24
N TYR A 220 -1.00 -7.88 13.37
CA TYR A 220 -0.95 -6.47 13.72
C TYR A 220 -2.02 -6.13 14.74
N LEU A 221 -1.69 -5.22 15.63
CA LEU A 221 -2.59 -4.54 16.54
C LEU A 221 -2.72 -3.10 16.08
N SER A 222 -3.93 -2.61 15.96
CA SER A 222 -4.25 -1.22 15.65
C SER A 222 -5.00 -0.62 16.82
N GLU A 223 -4.46 0.45 17.36
CA GLU A 223 -5.07 1.23 18.46
C GLU A 223 -5.60 2.53 17.88
N ASN A 224 -6.86 2.85 18.18
CA ASN A 224 -7.46 4.14 17.85
C ASN A 224 -6.98 5.18 18.86
N ASN A 225 -6.25 6.21 18.41
CA ASN A 225 -5.61 7.19 19.29
C ASN A 225 -6.56 8.22 19.87
N THR A 226 -7.72 8.40 19.26
CA THR A 226 -8.68 9.46 19.59
C THR A 226 -9.96 8.92 20.22
N TYR A 227 -9.99 7.61 20.50
CA TYR A 227 -11.11 7.00 21.19
C TYR A 227 -11.29 7.60 22.59
N ASP A 228 -12.50 8.11 22.86
CA ASP A 228 -12.89 8.66 24.15
C ASP A 228 -14.35 8.29 24.46
N PRO A 229 -14.57 7.30 25.33
CA PRO A 229 -15.91 6.81 25.66
C PRO A 229 -16.79 7.84 26.38
N GLN A 230 -16.20 8.93 26.91
CA GLN A 230 -16.95 9.99 27.62
C GLN A 230 -17.57 11.01 26.65
N LYS A 231 -17.14 11.05 25.40
CA LYS A 231 -17.65 11.95 24.37
C LYS A 231 -18.89 11.40 23.68
N MET A 232 -20.00 11.28 24.41
CA MET A 232 -21.21 10.56 23.97
C MET A 232 -21.85 11.04 22.66
N LEU A 233 -21.61 12.27 22.21
CA LEU A 233 -22.20 12.85 21.00
C LEU A 233 -21.22 12.97 19.83
N GLU A 234 -19.98 12.57 20.00
CA GLU A 234 -18.92 12.68 19.00
C GLU A 234 -18.57 11.32 18.37
N SER A 235 -18.06 11.35 17.15
CA SER A 235 -17.60 10.15 16.44
C SER A 235 -16.41 9.46 17.12
N SER A 236 -15.64 10.19 17.95
CA SER A 236 -14.53 9.68 18.77
C SER A 236 -14.94 8.71 19.87
N ARG A 237 -16.24 8.63 20.24
CA ARG A 237 -16.78 7.64 21.19
C ARG A 237 -16.76 6.20 20.68
N MET A 238 -16.60 6.00 19.37
CA MET A 238 -16.56 4.69 18.76
C MET A 238 -15.11 4.20 18.69
N ASP A 239 -14.79 3.12 19.39
CA ASP A 239 -13.49 2.47 19.25
C ASP A 239 -13.35 1.82 17.87
N ARG A 240 -12.32 2.24 17.13
CA ARG A 240 -11.98 1.70 15.81
C ARG A 240 -10.71 0.86 15.84
N SER A 241 -10.30 0.45 17.03
CA SER A 241 -9.19 -0.48 17.21
C SER A 241 -9.51 -1.84 16.58
N TYR A 242 -8.50 -2.52 16.08
CA TYR A 242 -8.68 -3.83 15.47
C TYR A 242 -7.43 -4.69 15.56
N ILE A 243 -7.65 -6.00 15.50
CA ILE A 243 -6.60 -6.99 15.26
C ILE A 243 -6.62 -7.35 13.77
N ARG A 244 -5.45 -7.44 13.14
CA ARG A 244 -5.33 -7.84 11.74
C ARG A 244 -4.40 -9.03 11.59
N ASN A 245 -4.93 -10.12 11.03
CA ASN A 245 -4.18 -11.29 10.59
C ASN A 245 -4.05 -11.30 9.08
N GLY A 246 -2.95 -11.80 8.55
CA GLY A 246 -2.81 -11.87 7.12
C GLY A 246 -1.78 -12.88 6.64
N VAL A 247 -1.95 -13.28 5.37
CA VAL A 247 -1.06 -14.17 4.64
C VAL A 247 -0.70 -13.54 3.31
N LYS A 248 0.59 -13.52 2.97
CA LYS A 248 1.08 -13.16 1.63
C LYS A 248 1.79 -14.35 1.01
N PHE A 249 1.39 -14.69 -0.19
CA PHE A 249 2.09 -15.67 -1.01
C PHE A 249 2.61 -15.01 -2.28
N TYR A 250 3.83 -15.33 -2.66
CA TYR A 250 4.40 -14.88 -3.93
C TYR A 250 5.20 -16.01 -4.56
N ILE A 251 4.97 -16.23 -5.84
CA ILE A 251 5.77 -17.11 -6.68
C ILE A 251 6.18 -16.39 -7.96
N LYS A 252 7.42 -16.56 -8.37
CA LYS A 252 7.96 -16.01 -9.62
C LYS A 252 8.74 -17.08 -10.33
N LYS A 253 8.43 -17.29 -11.63
CA LYS A 253 9.16 -18.16 -12.54
C LYS A 253 9.98 -17.33 -13.52
N THR A 254 11.28 -17.60 -13.61
CA THR A 254 12.15 -17.02 -14.65
C THR A 254 12.11 -17.93 -15.88
N LEU A 255 11.83 -17.35 -17.03
CA LEU A 255 11.72 -18.05 -18.31
C LEU A 255 12.97 -17.82 -19.14
N LYS A 256 13.45 -18.88 -19.78
CA LYS A 256 14.55 -18.82 -20.74
C LYS A 256 13.99 -18.93 -22.15
N LYS A 257 14.53 -18.16 -23.08
CA LYS A 257 14.13 -18.21 -24.51
C LYS A 257 12.62 -18.01 -24.75
N SER A 258 11.94 -17.17 -23.96
CA SER A 258 10.53 -16.84 -24.10
C SER A 258 10.34 -15.35 -24.42
N PHE A 259 9.20 -15.01 -24.99
CA PHE A 259 8.80 -13.60 -25.22
C PHE A 259 8.88 -12.79 -23.95
N VAL A 260 8.47 -13.32 -22.79
CA VAL A 260 8.65 -12.72 -21.46
C VAL A 260 9.78 -13.41 -20.70
N ASN A 261 10.50 -12.67 -19.86
CA ASN A 261 11.61 -13.19 -19.05
C ASN A 261 11.16 -13.74 -17.71
N SER A 262 10.03 -13.29 -17.18
CA SER A 262 9.47 -13.86 -15.97
C SER A 262 7.97 -13.66 -15.86
N LEU A 263 7.33 -14.61 -15.18
CA LEU A 263 5.94 -14.55 -14.75
C LEU A 263 5.91 -14.58 -13.23
N GLY A 264 5.02 -13.81 -12.62
CA GLY A 264 4.81 -13.73 -11.18
C GLY A 264 3.34 -13.83 -10.84
N PHE A 265 3.08 -14.41 -9.68
CA PHE A 265 1.76 -14.44 -9.06
C PHE A 265 1.91 -14.04 -7.61
N LYS A 266 1.05 -13.11 -7.15
CA LYS A 266 0.94 -12.69 -5.76
C LYS A 266 -0.49 -12.91 -5.29
N PHE A 267 -0.61 -13.41 -4.11
CA PHE A 267 -1.84 -13.51 -3.35
C PHE A 267 -1.62 -12.87 -1.99
N TYR A 268 -2.54 -12.03 -1.58
CA TYR A 268 -2.58 -11.45 -0.26
C TYR A 268 -3.99 -11.59 0.30
N PHE A 269 -4.09 -12.20 1.45
CA PHE A 269 -5.29 -12.26 2.28
C PHE A 269 -5.01 -11.53 3.57
N ASN A 270 -5.99 -10.77 4.04
CA ASN A 270 -5.90 -10.09 5.30
C ASN A 270 -7.30 -9.95 5.91
N GLN A 271 -7.41 -10.23 7.20
CA GLN A 271 -8.65 -10.10 7.94
C GLN A 271 -8.44 -9.17 9.13
N ARG A 272 -9.35 -8.21 9.29
CA ARG A 272 -9.40 -7.29 10.43
C ARG A 272 -10.62 -7.64 11.28
N PHE A 273 -10.38 -7.77 12.57
CA PHE A 273 -11.38 -8.00 13.57
C PHE A 273 -11.52 -6.74 14.40
N TYR A 274 -12.70 -6.15 14.39
CA TYR A 274 -13.09 -5.02 15.22
C TYR A 274 -13.93 -5.55 16.36
N ASP A 275 -13.52 -5.25 17.60
CA ASP A 275 -14.31 -5.48 18.80
C ASP A 275 -15.11 -4.19 19.07
N LEU A 276 -16.39 -4.21 18.75
CA LEU A 276 -17.23 -3.02 18.78
C LEU A 276 -17.89 -2.89 20.16
N ASN A 277 -17.11 -2.63 21.20
CA ASN A 277 -17.58 -2.35 22.55
C ASN A 277 -18.22 -0.96 22.66
N SER A 278 -19.12 -0.58 21.76
CA SER A 278 -19.82 0.70 21.83
C SER A 278 -21.29 0.50 22.22
N TRP A 279 -21.86 1.49 22.95
CA TRP A 279 -23.27 1.42 23.36
C TRP A 279 -24.30 1.45 22.20
N PHE A 280 -23.87 1.75 21.00
CA PHE A 280 -24.67 1.61 19.77
C PHE A 280 -24.83 0.16 19.32
N TYR A 281 -23.89 -0.67 19.70
CA TYR A 281 -23.87 -2.08 19.36
C TYR A 281 -23.98 -2.82 20.69
N ASN A 282 -24.97 -3.67 20.87
CA ASN A 282 -25.09 -4.55 22.03
C ASN A 282 -23.77 -5.29 22.27
N GLN A 283 -23.46 -5.66 23.51
CA GLN A 283 -22.15 -6.09 24.01
C GLN A 283 -21.45 -7.24 23.26
N ASP A 284 -22.08 -7.87 22.28
CA ASP A 284 -21.54 -9.02 21.53
C ASP A 284 -21.32 -8.71 20.03
N ASN A 285 -21.30 -7.44 19.65
CA ASN A 285 -21.19 -7.08 18.23
C ASN A 285 -19.75 -7.02 17.75
N TRP A 286 -19.46 -7.83 16.73
CA TRP A 286 -18.18 -7.85 16.04
C TRP A 286 -18.37 -7.51 14.55
N LYS A 287 -17.32 -6.95 13.97
CA LYS A 287 -17.24 -6.69 12.54
C LYS A 287 -15.91 -7.16 11.99
N THR A 288 -15.94 -7.84 10.85
CA THR A 288 -14.74 -8.27 10.15
C THR A 288 -14.66 -7.70 8.76
N TYR A 289 -13.45 -7.30 8.34
CA TYR A 289 -13.12 -7.00 6.95
C TYR A 289 -12.17 -8.06 6.43
N SER A 290 -12.55 -8.77 5.38
CA SER A 290 -11.70 -9.73 4.68
C SER A 290 -11.30 -9.17 3.32
N ASP A 291 -10.02 -8.86 3.17
CA ASP A 291 -9.43 -8.31 1.95
C ASP A 291 -8.68 -9.42 1.19
N TYR A 292 -8.99 -9.58 -0.10
CA TYR A 292 -8.31 -10.48 -1.03
C TYR A 292 -7.66 -9.65 -2.13
N ASP A 293 -6.39 -9.84 -2.37
CA ASP A 293 -5.60 -9.14 -3.40
C ASP A 293 -4.85 -10.18 -4.24
N LEU A 294 -5.23 -10.29 -5.49
CA LEU A 294 -4.62 -11.18 -6.48
C LEU A 294 -3.86 -10.33 -7.50
N ARG A 295 -2.62 -10.70 -7.81
CA ARG A 295 -1.84 -9.99 -8.84
C ARG A 295 -1.06 -10.96 -9.70
N PHE A 296 -1.18 -10.78 -11.01
CA PHE A 296 -0.35 -11.42 -12.02
C PHE A 296 0.63 -10.41 -12.59
N GLU A 297 1.86 -10.84 -12.80
CA GLU A 297 2.95 -9.99 -13.30
C GLU A 297 3.67 -10.72 -14.43
N ALA A 298 3.99 -9.99 -15.49
CA ALA A 298 4.87 -10.43 -16.56
C ALA A 298 5.98 -9.39 -16.75
N SER A 299 7.22 -9.81 -16.94
CA SER A 299 8.30 -8.88 -17.21
C SER A 299 9.13 -9.28 -18.41
N LYS A 300 9.55 -8.28 -19.21
CA LYS A 300 10.41 -8.38 -20.37
C LYS A 300 11.62 -7.48 -20.19
N LYS A 301 12.80 -8.05 -20.23
CA LYS A 301 14.04 -7.30 -20.28
C LYS A 301 14.32 -6.93 -21.73
N ILE A 302 14.22 -5.66 -22.07
CA ILE A 302 14.44 -5.13 -23.42
C ILE A 302 15.94 -4.96 -23.68
N SER A 303 16.68 -4.41 -22.70
CA SER A 303 18.12 -4.23 -22.74
C SER A 303 18.75 -4.49 -21.38
N LYS A 304 20.07 -4.23 -21.22
CA LYS A 304 20.73 -4.31 -19.91
C LYS A 304 20.15 -3.31 -18.92
N SER A 305 19.72 -2.16 -19.39
CA SER A 305 19.20 -1.03 -18.58
C SER A 305 17.69 -0.92 -18.59
N ILE A 306 16.96 -1.49 -19.54
CA ILE A 306 15.52 -1.30 -19.74
C ILE A 306 14.76 -2.59 -19.45
N ASN A 307 13.79 -2.50 -18.57
CA ASN A 307 12.83 -3.56 -18.28
C ASN A 307 11.41 -3.05 -18.45
N LEU A 308 10.56 -3.84 -19.08
CA LEU A 308 9.13 -3.62 -19.21
C LEU A 308 8.41 -4.59 -18.27
N GLU A 309 7.43 -4.10 -17.52
CA GLU A 309 6.63 -4.91 -16.62
C GLU A 309 5.14 -4.62 -16.86
N PHE A 310 4.38 -5.66 -17.05
CA PHE A 310 2.92 -5.62 -17.11
C PHE A 310 2.35 -6.33 -15.89
N SER A 311 1.29 -5.80 -15.29
CA SER A 311 0.59 -6.47 -14.21
C SER A 311 -0.90 -6.19 -14.22
N VAL A 312 -1.67 -7.18 -13.80
CA VAL A 312 -3.11 -7.09 -13.53
C VAL A 312 -3.33 -7.43 -12.06
N ARG A 313 -4.18 -6.68 -11.42
CA ARG A 313 -4.55 -6.84 -10.01
C ARG A 313 -6.07 -6.89 -9.88
N HIS A 314 -6.54 -7.84 -9.10
CA HIS A 314 -7.92 -7.91 -8.64
C HIS A 314 -7.93 -7.83 -7.12
N PHE A 315 -8.75 -6.93 -6.58
CA PHE A 315 -8.93 -6.73 -5.16
C PHE A 315 -10.41 -6.86 -4.82
N THR A 316 -10.71 -7.62 -3.76
CA THR A 316 -12.06 -7.75 -3.22
C THR A 316 -12.03 -7.52 -1.71
N ARG A 317 -12.96 -6.74 -1.20
CA ARG A 317 -13.24 -6.61 0.24
C ARG A 317 -14.62 -7.15 0.53
N ASN A 318 -14.69 -8.08 1.48
CA ASN A 318 -15.92 -8.58 2.07
C ASN A 318 -15.98 -8.13 3.53
N VAL A 319 -17.14 -7.66 3.94
CA VAL A 319 -17.42 -7.24 5.31
C VAL A 319 -18.51 -8.15 5.86
N ASN A 320 -18.29 -8.69 7.05
CA ASN A 320 -19.26 -9.47 7.80
C ASN A 320 -19.43 -8.86 9.18
N SER A 321 -20.63 -8.96 9.73
CA SER A 321 -20.98 -8.42 11.03
C SER A 321 -21.95 -9.34 11.77
N SER A 322 -21.99 -9.25 13.11
CA SER A 322 -22.83 -10.11 13.95
C SER A 322 -24.26 -9.59 14.11
N ASP A 323 -24.53 -8.34 13.80
CA ASP A 323 -25.83 -7.71 14.03
C ASP A 323 -26.74 -7.84 12.79
N THR A 324 -27.89 -8.45 12.94
CA THR A 324 -28.79 -8.81 11.83
C THR A 324 -29.82 -7.74 11.49
N GLY A 325 -29.88 -6.62 12.21
CA GLY A 325 -30.96 -5.63 12.08
C GLY A 325 -30.58 -4.30 11.42
N GLU A 326 -29.36 -3.81 11.64
CA GLU A 326 -28.91 -2.50 11.12
C GLU A 326 -27.70 -2.58 10.19
N ILE A 327 -27.21 -3.75 9.88
CA ILE A 327 -25.86 -4.01 9.39
C ILE A 327 -25.83 -4.37 7.91
N ASP A 328 -26.91 -4.73 7.32
CA ASP A 328 -27.00 -4.89 5.85
C ASP A 328 -26.45 -3.64 5.14
N TRP A 329 -26.70 -2.44 5.70
CA TRP A 329 -26.13 -1.21 5.13
C TRP A 329 -24.60 -1.11 5.22
N VAL A 330 -23.95 -1.65 6.28
CA VAL A 330 -22.48 -1.63 6.38
C VAL A 330 -21.86 -2.59 5.38
N GLU A 331 -22.42 -3.78 5.23
CA GLU A 331 -21.99 -4.75 4.24
C GLU A 331 -22.18 -4.19 2.84
N ASP A 332 -23.36 -3.65 2.57
CA ASP A 332 -23.72 -3.07 1.29
C ASP A 332 -22.83 -1.88 0.86
N TYR A 333 -22.39 -1.06 1.81
CA TYR A 333 -21.56 0.13 1.51
C TYR A 333 -20.06 -0.06 1.73
N LYS A 334 -19.59 -1.21 2.21
CA LYS A 334 -18.17 -1.47 2.45
C LYS A 334 -17.58 -2.61 1.62
N ASN A 335 -18.43 -3.51 1.12
CA ASN A 335 -18.04 -4.51 0.14
C ASN A 335 -17.67 -3.81 -1.17
N HIS A 336 -16.53 -4.11 -1.74
CA HIS A 336 -16.17 -3.56 -3.05
C HIS A 336 -15.17 -4.43 -3.77
N ASN A 337 -15.28 -4.38 -5.10
CA ASN A 337 -14.34 -4.96 -6.05
C ASN A 337 -13.56 -3.87 -6.75
N ARG A 338 -12.34 -4.20 -7.18
CA ARG A 338 -11.46 -3.27 -7.88
C ARG A 338 -10.48 -4.02 -8.75
N ASN A 339 -10.37 -3.61 -10.00
CA ASN A 339 -9.40 -4.15 -10.95
C ASN A 339 -8.42 -3.05 -11.37
N GLU A 340 -7.16 -3.39 -11.42
CA GLU A 340 -6.10 -2.51 -11.90
C GLU A 340 -5.28 -3.19 -12.97
N MET A 341 -4.91 -2.43 -13.99
CA MET A 341 -3.91 -2.83 -14.99
C MET A 341 -2.77 -1.84 -14.99
N TRP A 342 -1.55 -2.32 -15.15
CA TRP A 342 -0.35 -1.48 -15.12
C TRP A 342 0.65 -1.91 -16.19
N LEU A 343 1.20 -0.92 -16.89
CA LEU A 343 2.37 -1.05 -17.73
C LEU A 343 3.48 -0.15 -17.19
N LYS A 344 4.68 -0.71 -16.95
CA LYS A 344 5.80 0.01 -16.34
C LYS A 344 7.05 -0.10 -17.20
N PHE A 345 7.67 1.02 -17.44
CA PHE A 345 8.98 1.15 -18.05
C PHE A 345 9.98 1.45 -16.93
N ILE A 346 10.97 0.59 -16.78
CA ILE A 346 11.98 0.68 -15.73
C ILE A 346 13.33 0.87 -16.39
N TYR A 347 14.01 1.96 -16.08
CA TYR A 347 15.35 2.29 -16.55
C TYR A 347 16.32 2.30 -15.38
N VAL A 348 17.44 1.58 -15.51
CA VAL A 348 18.51 1.49 -14.49
C VAL A 348 19.81 2.00 -15.10
N PHE A 349 20.47 2.96 -14.42
CA PHE A 349 21.70 3.60 -14.89
C PHE A 349 22.62 3.96 -13.72
#